data_db8b0716621615e612e3f4c8e126f130
#
_entry.id   db8b0716621615e612e3f4c8e126f130
#
_cell.length_a   1.000
_cell.length_b   1.000
_cell.length_c   1.000
_cell.angle_alpha   90.00
_cell.angle_beta   90.00
_cell.angle_gamma   90.00
#
_symmetry.space_group_name_H-M   'P 1'
#
loop_
_entity.id
_entity.type
_entity.pdbx_description
1 polymer ?
#
loop_
_entity_poly.entity_id
_entity_poly.type
_entity_poly.pdbx_seq_one_letter_code
_entity_poly.pdbx_strand_id
1 'polypeptide(L)'
;MTIGNMKPAPAGGTRGAASSRRHALALMLGAGRWLPRALAAGAPVRLAISESLVADVNLNDARPAMAIWLKRMMVDLNLVIEFNPKVFDTTEEIVRRARSGQLDAVALNVVEYRQIADVLDPSEIIAESGAAGMEQYLLLAKRNSGIQHLGDLRGRRLRTLKNPKMCVADAWLSTILDEGHLGPSGQFFGPTTTDTKVSQVVLPVFFGQADACLTTKRGFDTMCELNPQVAKDLIAIASSPAMVVIFYVFHKNYHGVNRERFAKVYSGVRSSAAGRQLATLFQFDELTVRDGSCLASALSVLDAAERVRSRHGAGSRKG
;
A
#
# COMPACT_ATOMS: atom_id res chain seq x y z
N MET A 1 -21.84 -63.97 -39.62
CA MET A 1 -21.54 -65.34 -39.19
C MET A 1 -21.50 -65.32 -37.69
N THR A 2 -22.57 -65.62 -37.04
CA THR A 2 -22.99 -66.96 -36.54
C THR A 2 -22.43 -67.12 -35.10
N ILE A 3 -23.29 -66.88 -34.07
CA ILE A 3 -24.00 -67.87 -33.21
C ILE A 3 -23.03 -68.48 -32.16
N GLY A 4 -23.29 -68.56 -30.90
CA GLY A 4 -24.40 -68.86 -30.01
C GLY A 4 -23.90 -68.89 -28.57
N ASN A 5 -24.55 -68.43 -27.62
CA ASN A 5 -25.65 -69.03 -26.84
C ASN A 5 -25.25 -70.27 -26.02
N MET A 6 -25.24 -70.18 -24.70
CA MET A 6 -26.18 -70.90 -23.86
C MET A 6 -25.84 -70.83 -22.34
N LYS A 7 -26.79 -70.41 -21.54
CA LYS A 7 -27.00 -70.72 -20.13
C LYS A 7 -27.56 -72.16 -20.01
N PRO A 8 -27.67 -72.86 -18.84
CA PRO A 8 -28.36 -72.33 -17.64
C PRO A 8 -27.84 -72.87 -16.26
N ALA A 9 -28.44 -72.35 -15.21
CA ALA A 9 -28.50 -72.88 -13.85
C ALA A 9 -29.38 -74.13 -13.71
N PRO A 10 -29.56 -74.88 -12.57
CA PRO A 10 -30.13 -74.29 -11.34
C PRO A 10 -29.77 -75.00 -9.97
N ALA A 11 -30.17 -74.28 -8.93
CA ALA A 11 -31.01 -74.66 -7.76
C ALA A 11 -30.57 -75.59 -6.65
N GLY A 12 -30.98 -75.15 -5.47
CA GLY A 12 -31.44 -75.92 -4.34
C GLY A 12 -30.57 -75.79 -3.06
N GLY A 13 -30.95 -75.18 -2.01
CA GLY A 13 -32.05 -75.28 -1.09
C GLY A 13 -31.48 -75.80 0.23
N THR A 14 -31.67 -75.43 1.38
CA THR A 14 -32.71 -75.21 2.35
C THR A 14 -32.16 -74.98 3.77
N ARG A 15 -32.76 -74.04 4.46
CA ARG A 15 -33.15 -73.96 5.88
C ARG A 15 -32.29 -74.57 6.99
N GLY A 16 -32.08 -73.79 8.01
CA GLY A 16 -31.83 -74.24 9.39
C GLY A 16 -31.48 -73.15 10.37
N ALA A 17 -32.42 -72.90 11.26
CA ALA A 17 -32.46 -71.78 12.21
C ALA A 17 -31.61 -72.05 13.50
N ALA A 18 -31.45 -71.00 14.22
CA ALA A 18 -31.45 -70.85 15.69
C ALA A 18 -30.10 -70.74 16.44
N SER A 19 -29.94 -69.54 16.99
CA SER A 19 -29.65 -69.31 18.39
C SER A 19 -28.31 -69.75 18.98
N SER A 20 -27.46 -68.86 19.36
CA SER A 20 -27.14 -68.62 20.76
C SER A 20 -26.01 -67.61 20.98
N ARG A 21 -26.20 -66.87 21.99
CA ARG A 21 -25.42 -65.74 22.56
C ARG A 21 -23.99 -66.14 22.99
N ARG A 22 -23.17 -65.07 23.05
CA ARG A 22 -22.01 -64.81 23.95
C ARG A 22 -20.65 -65.28 23.47
N HIS A 23 -19.74 -64.41 23.15
CA HIS A 23 -18.72 -63.79 24.01
C HIS A 23 -17.88 -62.83 23.13
N ALA A 24 -17.77 -61.61 23.62
CA ALA A 24 -16.85 -60.61 23.15
C ALA A 24 -15.41 -61.04 23.41
N LEU A 25 -14.55 -60.89 22.44
CA LEU A 25 -13.14 -60.55 22.71
C LEU A 25 -12.65 -59.61 21.61
N ALA A 26 -12.39 -58.41 22.02
CA ALA A 26 -11.83 -57.36 21.22
C ALA A 26 -10.40 -57.69 20.79
N LEU A 27 -10.15 -57.78 19.51
CA LEU A 27 -8.81 -57.66 18.97
C LEU A 27 -8.76 -56.26 18.26
N MET A 28 -8.30 -55.29 19.03
CA MET A 28 -7.85 -54.01 18.54
C MET A 28 -6.58 -54.24 17.74
N LEU A 29 -6.70 -54.53 16.46
CA LEU A 29 -5.61 -54.31 15.52
C LEU A 29 -5.65 -52.87 15.05
N GLY A 30 -4.71 -52.10 15.59
CA GLY A 30 -4.48 -50.73 15.22
C GLY A 30 -4.19 -50.58 13.75
N ALA A 31 -5.23 -50.26 12.97
CA ALA A 31 -5.06 -49.58 11.74
C ALA A 31 -4.75 -48.12 12.06
N GLY A 32 -3.47 -47.84 12.24
CA GLY A 32 -2.97 -46.49 12.26
C GLY A 32 -3.41 -45.80 10.95
N ARG A 33 -4.56 -45.11 11.02
CA ARG A 33 -4.93 -44.15 9.98
C ARG A 33 -3.83 -43.10 9.99
N TRP A 34 -2.91 -43.26 9.08
CA TRP A 34 -2.11 -42.15 8.57
C TRP A 34 -3.10 -41.21 7.89
N LEU A 35 -3.80 -40.41 8.69
CA LEU A 35 -4.36 -39.17 8.20
C LEU A 35 -3.13 -38.36 7.78
N PRO A 36 -3.02 -37.95 6.51
CA PRO A 36 -2.07 -36.94 6.17
C PRO A 36 -2.40 -35.79 7.13
N ARG A 37 -1.42 -35.40 7.90
CA ARG A 37 -1.47 -34.20 8.73
C ARG A 37 -1.76 -33.09 7.75
N ALA A 38 -3.06 -32.80 7.51
CA ALA A 38 -3.48 -31.57 6.91
C ALA A 38 -2.82 -30.52 7.80
N LEU A 39 -1.73 -29.95 7.30
CA LEU A 39 -1.13 -28.76 7.88
C LEU A 39 -2.31 -27.87 8.17
N ALA A 40 -2.54 -27.55 9.44
CA ALA A 40 -3.56 -26.62 9.84
C ALA A 40 -3.20 -25.31 9.15
N ALA A 41 -3.72 -25.11 7.94
CA ALA A 41 -3.73 -23.84 7.29
C ALA A 41 -4.51 -22.95 8.24
N GLY A 42 -3.81 -22.06 8.94
CA GLY A 42 -4.45 -21.09 9.82
C GLY A 42 -5.52 -20.34 9.04
N ALA A 43 -6.43 -19.69 9.74
CA ALA A 43 -7.45 -18.88 9.10
C ALA A 43 -6.81 -17.97 8.03
N PRO A 44 -7.47 -17.75 6.87
CA PRO A 44 -6.97 -16.88 5.82
C PRO A 44 -6.62 -15.49 6.38
N VAL A 45 -5.52 -14.90 5.89
CA VAL A 45 -5.19 -13.51 6.17
C VAL A 45 -6.01 -12.61 5.25
N ARG A 46 -6.90 -11.81 5.81
CA ARG A 46 -7.76 -10.89 5.05
C ARG A 46 -7.00 -9.60 4.76
N LEU A 47 -6.50 -9.49 3.53
CA LEU A 47 -5.67 -8.39 3.06
C LEU A 47 -6.51 -7.37 2.28
N ALA A 48 -6.24 -6.09 2.49
CA ALA A 48 -6.66 -5.01 1.61
C ALA A 48 -5.45 -4.25 1.08
N ILE A 49 -5.57 -3.73 -0.15
CA ILE A 49 -4.56 -2.88 -0.78
C ILE A 49 -5.29 -1.68 -1.36
N SER A 50 -4.97 -0.48 -0.89
CA SER A 50 -5.64 0.72 -1.36
C SER A 50 -5.36 0.99 -2.84
N GLU A 51 -6.42 1.32 -3.59
CA GLU A 51 -6.29 1.76 -4.98
C GLU A 51 -5.54 3.11 -5.11
N SER A 52 -5.49 3.91 -4.03
CA SER A 52 -4.73 5.15 -4.00
C SER A 52 -3.23 4.93 -4.23
N LEU A 53 -2.72 3.72 -3.90
CA LEU A 53 -1.30 3.36 -4.10
C LEU A 53 -0.92 3.11 -5.56
N VAL A 54 -1.89 3.05 -6.45
CA VAL A 54 -1.74 2.77 -7.88
C VAL A 54 -2.34 3.86 -8.76
N ALA A 55 -2.59 5.04 -8.19
CA ALA A 55 -3.27 6.13 -8.89
C ALA A 55 -2.49 6.69 -10.11
N ASP A 56 -1.19 6.43 -10.19
CA ASP A 56 -0.31 6.84 -11.29
C ASP A 56 0.15 5.66 -12.18
N VAL A 57 -0.33 4.45 -11.91
CA VAL A 57 0.02 3.22 -12.62
C VAL A 57 -1.18 2.75 -13.46
N ASN A 58 -0.90 2.15 -14.62
CA ASN A 58 -1.94 1.48 -15.40
C ASN A 58 -2.49 0.27 -14.64
N LEU A 59 -3.75 0.33 -14.26
CA LEU A 59 -4.41 -0.75 -13.50
C LEU A 59 -4.45 -2.09 -14.25
N ASN A 60 -4.42 -2.08 -15.59
CA ASN A 60 -4.36 -3.30 -16.39
C ASN A 60 -3.03 -4.03 -16.24
N ASP A 61 -1.95 -3.32 -15.90
CA ASP A 61 -0.64 -3.89 -15.62
C ASP A 61 -0.47 -4.19 -14.13
N ALA A 62 -0.94 -3.28 -13.27
CA ALA A 62 -0.81 -3.40 -11.81
C ALA A 62 -1.57 -4.58 -11.22
N ARG A 63 -2.82 -4.83 -11.66
CA ARG A 63 -3.65 -5.93 -11.15
C ARG A 63 -3.06 -7.32 -11.38
N PRO A 64 -2.66 -7.70 -12.62
CA PRO A 64 -2.03 -8.98 -12.86
C PRO A 64 -0.71 -9.15 -12.10
N ALA A 65 0.15 -8.13 -12.09
CA ALA A 65 1.42 -8.17 -11.38
C ALA A 65 1.23 -8.41 -9.88
N MET A 66 0.33 -7.67 -9.25
CA MET A 66 0.00 -7.83 -7.83
C MET A 66 -0.63 -9.20 -7.54
N ALA A 67 -1.56 -9.67 -8.39
CA ALA A 67 -2.21 -10.96 -8.21
C ALA A 67 -1.20 -12.13 -8.31
N ILE A 68 -0.25 -12.06 -9.25
CA ILE A 68 0.82 -13.06 -9.38
C ILE A 68 1.71 -13.04 -8.14
N TRP A 69 2.07 -11.86 -7.66
CA TRP A 69 2.90 -11.73 -6.47
C TRP A 69 2.20 -12.25 -5.21
N LEU A 70 0.92 -11.90 -5.00
CA LEU A 70 0.12 -12.41 -3.88
C LEU A 70 0.02 -13.95 -3.90
N LYS A 71 -0.21 -14.55 -5.08
CA LYS A 71 -0.21 -16.01 -5.24
C LYS A 71 1.16 -16.61 -4.89
N ARG A 72 2.25 -15.99 -5.33
CA ARG A 72 3.59 -16.43 -4.99
C ARG A 72 3.84 -16.34 -3.50
N MET A 73 3.45 -15.23 -2.87
CA MET A 73 3.56 -15.01 -1.44
C MET A 73 2.78 -16.07 -0.64
N MET A 74 1.58 -16.46 -1.08
CA MET A 74 0.81 -17.55 -0.48
C MET A 74 1.59 -18.87 -0.46
N VAL A 75 2.28 -19.19 -1.55
CA VAL A 75 3.11 -20.41 -1.66
C VAL A 75 4.34 -20.30 -0.75
N ASP A 76 5.09 -19.22 -0.83
CA ASP A 76 6.35 -19.04 -0.10
C ASP A 76 6.15 -19.00 1.43
N LEU A 77 4.99 -18.48 1.89
CA LEU A 77 4.62 -18.40 3.29
C LEU A 77 3.83 -19.61 3.80
N ASN A 78 3.37 -20.47 2.89
CA ASN A 78 2.36 -21.47 3.22
C ASN A 78 1.16 -20.85 3.95
N LEU A 79 0.64 -19.74 3.41
CA LEU A 79 -0.49 -18.97 3.91
C LEU A 79 -1.60 -18.88 2.87
N VAL A 80 -2.84 -18.85 3.33
CA VAL A 80 -3.98 -18.45 2.51
C VAL A 80 -4.22 -16.96 2.74
N ILE A 81 -4.16 -16.17 1.66
CA ILE A 81 -4.45 -14.74 1.69
C ILE A 81 -5.78 -14.52 0.96
N GLU A 82 -6.73 -13.94 1.67
CA GLU A 82 -7.99 -13.48 1.11
C GLU A 82 -7.86 -11.99 0.76
N PHE A 83 -8.08 -11.66 -0.48
CA PHE A 83 -8.03 -10.28 -0.99
C PHE A 83 -9.17 -10.03 -2.00
N ASN A 84 -9.45 -8.77 -2.26
CA ASN A 84 -10.49 -8.36 -3.21
C ASN A 84 -10.21 -8.98 -4.59
N PRO A 85 -11.21 -9.61 -5.26
CA PRO A 85 -11.06 -10.11 -6.63
C PRO A 85 -10.59 -9.07 -7.64
N LYS A 86 -10.86 -7.78 -7.38
CA LYS A 86 -10.32 -6.65 -8.16
C LYS A 86 -8.90 -6.27 -7.76
N VAL A 87 -8.31 -6.95 -6.76
CA VAL A 87 -6.99 -6.76 -6.17
C VAL A 87 -6.88 -5.51 -5.28
N PHE A 88 -7.45 -4.39 -5.69
CA PHE A 88 -7.42 -3.13 -4.95
C PHE A 88 -8.79 -2.78 -4.38
N ASP A 89 -8.78 -2.13 -3.22
CA ASP A 89 -9.96 -1.68 -2.48
C ASP A 89 -10.01 -0.14 -2.50
N THR A 90 -11.21 0.44 -2.53
CA THR A 90 -11.37 1.88 -2.31
C THR A 90 -11.12 2.25 -0.85
N THR A 91 -10.84 3.52 -0.57
CA THR A 91 -10.67 4.01 0.81
C THR A 91 -11.89 3.71 1.67
N GLU A 92 -13.10 3.93 1.15
CA GLU A 92 -14.36 3.67 1.86
C GLU A 92 -14.53 2.18 2.20
N GLU A 93 -14.16 1.30 1.29
CA GLU A 93 -14.18 -0.15 1.51
C GLU A 93 -13.20 -0.57 2.61
N ILE A 94 -11.98 -0.04 2.57
CA ILE A 94 -10.95 -0.28 3.60
C ILE A 94 -11.45 0.19 4.97
N VAL A 95 -11.98 1.41 5.08
CA VAL A 95 -12.51 1.97 6.33
C VAL A 95 -13.64 1.09 6.87
N ARG A 96 -14.58 0.69 6.02
CA ARG A 96 -15.70 -0.18 6.40
C ARG A 96 -15.21 -1.54 6.91
N ARG A 97 -14.32 -2.21 6.18
CA ARG A 97 -13.78 -3.53 6.53
C ARG A 97 -12.93 -3.47 7.80
N ALA A 98 -12.09 -2.45 7.95
CA ALA A 98 -11.27 -2.28 9.14
C ALA A 98 -12.14 -2.11 10.40
N ARG A 99 -13.12 -1.19 10.35
CA ARG A 99 -14.00 -0.93 11.51
C ARG A 99 -14.92 -2.10 11.86
N SER A 100 -15.29 -2.93 10.89
CA SER A 100 -16.09 -4.15 11.13
C SER A 100 -15.24 -5.38 11.52
N GLY A 101 -13.91 -5.26 11.65
CA GLY A 101 -13.02 -6.36 11.95
C GLY A 101 -12.92 -7.41 10.83
N GLN A 102 -13.22 -7.03 9.59
CA GLN A 102 -13.13 -7.88 8.39
C GLN A 102 -11.80 -7.69 7.64
N LEU A 103 -10.77 -7.21 8.32
CA LEU A 103 -9.47 -6.91 7.79
C LEU A 103 -8.40 -7.32 8.80
N ASP A 104 -7.35 -8.00 8.35
CA ASP A 104 -6.22 -8.41 9.17
C ASP A 104 -4.96 -7.59 8.86
N ALA A 105 -4.74 -7.24 7.60
CA ALA A 105 -3.63 -6.41 7.15
C ALA A 105 -4.07 -5.48 6.02
N VAL A 106 -3.46 -4.31 5.94
CA VAL A 106 -3.76 -3.32 4.90
C VAL A 106 -2.51 -2.61 4.42
N ALA A 107 -2.41 -2.41 3.09
CA ALA A 107 -1.48 -1.48 2.46
C ALA A 107 -2.23 -0.19 2.14
N LEU A 108 -1.74 0.95 2.64
CA LEU A 108 -2.41 2.24 2.50
C LEU A 108 -1.42 3.41 2.62
N ASN A 109 -1.88 4.61 2.35
CA ASN A 109 -1.13 5.82 2.65
C ASN A 109 -1.47 6.38 4.04
N VAL A 110 -0.66 7.32 4.51
CA VAL A 110 -0.80 7.90 5.87
C VAL A 110 -2.10 8.71 6.06
N VAL A 111 -2.68 9.24 4.98
CA VAL A 111 -3.94 9.99 5.03
C VAL A 111 -5.12 9.05 5.28
N GLU A 112 -5.10 7.89 4.62
CA GLU A 112 -6.07 6.81 4.85
C GLU A 112 -5.89 6.17 6.23
N TYR A 113 -4.64 5.91 6.62
CA TYR A 113 -4.30 5.41 7.96
C TYR A 113 -4.93 6.26 9.06
N ARG A 114 -4.84 7.58 8.96
CA ARG A 114 -5.39 8.50 9.96
C ARG A 114 -6.89 8.31 10.20
N GLN A 115 -7.66 7.86 9.19
CA GLN A 115 -9.10 7.63 9.32
C GLN A 115 -9.46 6.40 10.16
N ILE A 116 -8.52 5.45 10.30
CA ILE A 116 -8.72 4.16 10.97
C ILE A 116 -7.58 3.79 11.92
N ALA A 117 -6.74 4.76 12.30
CA ALA A 117 -5.59 4.52 13.19
C ALA A 117 -6.01 3.90 14.53
N ASP A 118 -7.22 4.21 15.01
CA ASP A 118 -7.80 3.69 16.25
C ASP A 118 -8.05 2.17 16.25
N VAL A 119 -8.13 1.53 15.08
CA VAL A 119 -8.33 0.08 14.92
C VAL A 119 -7.10 -0.65 14.38
N LEU A 120 -6.04 0.06 14.03
CA LEU A 120 -4.78 -0.50 13.54
C LEU A 120 -3.71 -0.56 14.64
N ASP A 121 -2.73 -1.44 14.47
CA ASP A 121 -1.62 -1.63 15.41
C ASP A 121 -0.34 -0.97 14.91
N PRO A 122 0.07 0.18 15.48
CA PRO A 122 1.26 0.89 15.02
C PRO A 122 2.58 0.23 15.46
N SER A 123 2.57 -0.82 16.27
CA SER A 123 3.82 -1.44 16.76
C SER A 123 4.65 -2.09 15.66
N GLU A 124 4.03 -2.45 14.54
CA GLU A 124 4.67 -3.05 13.37
C GLU A 124 4.19 -2.39 12.08
N ILE A 125 4.95 -1.47 11.57
CA ILE A 125 4.75 -0.82 10.27
C ILE A 125 5.74 -1.44 9.28
N ILE A 126 5.24 -1.98 8.15
CA ILE A 126 6.10 -2.48 7.08
C ILE A 126 6.18 -1.40 6.01
N ALA A 127 7.32 -0.75 5.91
CA ALA A 127 7.56 0.37 5.00
C ALA A 127 8.91 0.22 4.28
N GLU A 128 9.13 1.04 3.28
CA GLU A 128 10.40 1.09 2.54
C GLU A 128 11.55 1.42 3.50
N SER A 129 12.69 0.75 3.34
CA SER A 129 13.84 0.85 4.23
C SER A 129 14.71 2.10 3.95
N GLY A 130 15.47 2.51 4.95
CA GLY A 130 16.49 3.54 4.82
C GLY A 130 15.95 4.93 4.43
N ALA A 131 16.85 5.76 3.90
CA ALA A 131 16.54 7.10 3.40
C ALA A 131 15.62 7.05 2.16
N ALA A 132 15.70 5.98 1.37
CA ALA A 132 14.86 5.75 0.20
C ALA A 132 13.37 5.59 0.58
N GLY A 133 13.07 5.09 1.79
CA GLY A 133 11.71 4.95 2.31
C GLY A 133 11.11 6.22 2.92
N MET A 134 11.87 7.31 2.90
CA MET A 134 11.43 8.60 3.44
C MET A 134 11.15 9.55 2.29
N GLU A 135 9.89 9.87 2.07
CA GLU A 135 9.52 10.88 1.07
C GLU A 135 9.77 12.30 1.61
N GLN A 136 10.36 13.12 0.79
CA GLN A 136 10.56 14.54 1.04
C GLN A 136 10.05 15.33 -0.17
N TYR A 137 9.31 16.40 0.07
CA TYR A 137 8.80 17.27 -0.98
C TYR A 137 9.69 18.48 -1.14
N LEU A 138 9.88 18.89 -2.38
CA LEU A 138 10.62 20.09 -2.75
C LEU A 138 9.72 21.04 -3.54
N LEU A 139 9.70 22.28 -3.11
CA LEU A 139 9.17 23.40 -3.90
C LEU A 139 10.36 24.05 -4.58
N LEU A 140 10.47 23.84 -5.91
CA LEU A 140 11.62 24.24 -6.71
C LEU A 140 11.30 25.49 -7.56
N ALA A 141 12.29 26.33 -7.75
CA ALA A 141 12.26 27.43 -8.71
C ALA A 141 13.58 27.53 -9.46
N LYS A 142 13.63 28.29 -10.56
CA LYS A 142 14.86 28.52 -11.31
C LYS A 142 15.77 29.51 -10.54
N ARG A 143 17.03 29.18 -10.38
CA ARG A 143 18.03 29.95 -9.60
C ARG A 143 18.06 31.43 -10.00
N ASN A 144 18.01 31.73 -11.28
CA ASN A 144 18.12 33.09 -11.79
C ASN A 144 16.75 33.73 -12.13
N SER A 145 15.66 33.26 -11.48
CA SER A 145 14.30 33.78 -11.70
C SER A 145 13.91 34.97 -10.81
N GLY A 146 14.78 35.32 -9.85
CA GLY A 146 14.45 36.30 -8.82
C GLY A 146 13.59 35.74 -7.68
N ILE A 147 13.22 34.45 -7.71
CA ILE A 147 12.47 33.75 -6.67
C ILE A 147 13.49 33.16 -5.69
N GLN A 148 13.50 33.68 -4.47
CA GLN A 148 14.42 33.23 -3.40
C GLN A 148 13.68 32.74 -2.15
N HIS A 149 12.47 33.24 -1.92
CA HIS A 149 11.65 32.95 -0.76
C HIS A 149 10.23 32.51 -1.16
N LEU A 150 9.54 31.87 -0.24
CA LEU A 150 8.16 31.40 -0.48
C LEU A 150 7.23 32.55 -0.92
N GLY A 151 7.39 33.75 -0.32
CA GLY A 151 6.58 34.93 -0.65
C GLY A 151 6.68 35.38 -2.11
N ASP A 152 7.83 35.16 -2.77
CA ASP A 152 8.08 35.55 -4.16
C ASP A 152 7.25 34.74 -5.16
N LEU A 153 6.64 33.65 -4.69
CA LEU A 153 5.78 32.77 -5.50
C LEU A 153 4.33 33.26 -5.59
N ARG A 154 3.99 34.39 -4.96
CA ARG A 154 2.62 34.95 -5.04
C ARG A 154 2.27 35.28 -6.50
N GLY A 155 1.13 34.70 -6.95
CA GLY A 155 0.65 34.87 -8.32
C GLY A 155 1.47 34.14 -9.39
N ARG A 156 2.48 33.37 -9.01
CA ARG A 156 3.35 32.63 -9.94
C ARG A 156 2.72 31.33 -10.39
N ARG A 157 3.11 30.87 -11.59
CA ARG A 157 2.64 29.62 -12.19
C ARG A 157 3.30 28.43 -11.47
N LEU A 158 2.47 27.51 -10.94
CA LEU A 158 2.92 26.34 -10.22
C LEU A 158 2.62 25.06 -11.02
N ARG A 159 3.59 24.16 -11.09
CA ARG A 159 3.41 22.78 -11.52
C ARG A 159 3.44 21.85 -10.30
N THR A 160 2.50 20.92 -10.20
CA THR A 160 2.45 19.96 -9.08
C THR A 160 2.49 18.54 -9.60
N LEU A 161 3.28 17.71 -8.94
CA LEU A 161 3.30 16.28 -9.19
C LEU A 161 2.11 15.61 -8.48
N LYS A 162 1.40 14.74 -9.21
CA LYS A 162 0.35 13.90 -8.65
C LYS A 162 0.75 12.43 -8.78
N ASN A 163 1.11 11.83 -7.66
CA ASN A 163 1.33 10.38 -7.53
C ASN A 163 1.03 9.94 -6.08
N PRO A 164 0.97 8.64 -5.78
CA PRO A 164 0.67 8.13 -4.43
C PRO A 164 1.57 8.68 -3.32
N LYS A 165 2.83 8.94 -3.62
CA LYS A 165 3.83 9.42 -2.66
C LYS A 165 3.66 10.92 -2.32
N MET A 166 2.87 11.65 -3.09
CA MET A 166 2.54 13.08 -2.86
C MET A 166 1.30 13.29 -1.97
N CYS A 167 0.79 12.25 -1.32
CA CYS A 167 -0.49 12.29 -0.57
C CYS A 167 -0.54 13.31 0.57
N VAL A 168 0.60 13.79 1.08
CA VAL A 168 0.70 14.81 2.16
C VAL A 168 1.16 16.17 1.61
N ALA A 169 1.41 16.30 0.29
CA ALA A 169 2.02 17.50 -0.29
C ALA A 169 1.14 18.76 -0.12
N ASP A 170 -0.16 18.65 -0.36
CA ASP A 170 -1.09 19.77 -0.19
C ASP A 170 -1.20 20.19 1.28
N ALA A 171 -1.18 19.23 2.21
CA ALA A 171 -1.18 19.49 3.64
C ALA A 171 0.09 20.26 4.06
N TRP A 172 1.25 19.80 3.61
CA TRP A 172 2.51 20.46 3.85
C TRP A 172 2.55 21.88 3.25
N LEU A 173 2.16 22.03 2.00
CA LEU A 173 2.13 23.32 1.33
C LEU A 173 1.21 24.32 2.04
N SER A 174 0.02 23.88 2.45
CA SER A 174 -0.92 24.67 3.25
C SER A 174 -0.31 25.12 4.57
N THR A 175 0.44 24.25 5.24
CA THR A 175 1.09 24.57 6.52
C THR A 175 2.16 25.63 6.37
N ILE A 176 3.08 25.49 5.42
CA ILE A 176 4.17 26.47 5.24
C ILE A 176 3.65 27.84 4.75
N LEU A 177 2.57 27.86 3.96
CA LEU A 177 1.93 29.13 3.57
C LEU A 177 1.26 29.84 4.75
N ASP A 178 0.62 29.11 5.66
CA ASP A 178 0.02 29.65 6.86
C ASP A 178 1.07 30.17 7.85
N GLU A 179 2.15 29.40 8.06
CA GLU A 179 3.31 29.83 8.86
C GLU A 179 3.95 31.10 8.33
N GLY A 180 4.01 31.28 7.01
CA GLY A 180 4.48 32.48 6.34
C GLY A 180 3.45 33.62 6.28
N HIS A 181 2.23 33.45 6.82
CA HIS A 181 1.11 34.40 6.71
C HIS A 181 0.76 34.80 5.26
N LEU A 182 0.91 33.84 4.32
CA LEU A 182 0.77 34.07 2.89
C LEU A 182 -0.65 33.80 2.35
N GLY A 183 -1.51 33.23 3.19
CA GLY A 183 -2.90 32.86 2.84
C GLY A 183 -3.02 31.46 2.19
N PRO A 184 -4.23 31.06 1.83
CA PRO A 184 -4.49 29.73 1.32
C PRO A 184 -3.88 29.52 -0.09
N SER A 185 -3.39 28.30 -0.38
CA SER A 185 -2.67 27.96 -1.61
C SER A 185 -3.44 28.28 -2.89
N GLY A 186 -4.75 28.09 -2.91
CA GLY A 186 -5.61 28.39 -4.06
C GLY A 186 -5.75 29.87 -4.40
N GLN A 187 -5.37 30.78 -3.47
CA GLN A 187 -5.35 32.23 -3.69
C GLN A 187 -3.93 32.79 -3.77
N PHE A 188 -2.95 32.00 -3.31
CA PHE A 188 -1.56 32.43 -3.26
C PHE A 188 -0.85 32.26 -4.60
N PHE A 189 -0.96 31.07 -5.20
CA PHE A 189 -0.37 30.81 -6.52
C PHE A 189 -1.26 31.36 -7.64
N GLY A 190 -0.64 31.61 -8.78
CA GLY A 190 -1.33 31.84 -10.04
C GLY A 190 -1.82 30.50 -10.65
N PRO A 191 -1.84 30.40 -12.00
CA PRO A 191 -2.28 29.17 -12.64
C PRO A 191 -1.49 27.94 -12.16
N THR A 192 -2.21 26.94 -11.64
CA THR A 192 -1.63 25.69 -11.16
C THR A 192 -2.01 24.56 -12.11
N THR A 193 -1.01 23.78 -12.54
CA THR A 193 -1.20 22.60 -13.39
C THR A 193 -0.63 21.36 -12.69
N THR A 194 -1.36 20.25 -12.80
CA THR A 194 -0.97 18.98 -12.18
C THR A 194 -0.63 17.95 -13.24
N ASP A 195 0.50 17.28 -13.09
CA ASP A 195 1.00 16.24 -14.00
C ASP A 195 1.42 14.99 -13.18
N THR A 196 1.40 13.82 -13.83
CA THR A 196 1.75 12.54 -13.17
C THR A 196 3.22 12.16 -13.35
N LYS A 197 3.95 12.81 -14.26
CA LYS A 197 5.37 12.53 -14.55
C LYS A 197 6.26 13.64 -14.02
N VAL A 198 7.31 13.27 -13.29
CA VAL A 198 8.29 14.22 -12.74
C VAL A 198 8.88 15.13 -13.82
N SER A 199 9.19 14.60 -15.00
CA SER A 199 9.72 15.39 -16.12
C SER A 199 8.75 16.48 -16.61
N GLN A 200 7.44 16.21 -16.60
CA GLN A 200 6.40 17.18 -16.97
C GLN A 200 6.20 18.27 -15.91
N VAL A 201 6.69 18.06 -14.71
CA VAL A 201 6.63 19.02 -13.60
C VAL A 201 7.92 19.83 -13.51
N VAL A 202 9.08 19.18 -13.60
CA VAL A 202 10.40 19.81 -13.39
C VAL A 202 10.91 20.54 -14.63
N LEU A 203 10.81 19.93 -15.84
CA LEU A 203 11.37 20.53 -17.06
C LEU A 203 10.73 21.86 -17.46
N PRO A 204 9.41 22.09 -17.30
CA PRO A 204 8.83 23.41 -17.56
C PRO A 204 9.45 24.53 -16.72
N VAL A 205 9.84 24.27 -15.46
CA VAL A 205 10.55 25.25 -14.62
C VAL A 205 11.96 25.46 -15.12
N PHE A 206 12.66 24.39 -15.48
CA PHE A 206 14.00 24.44 -16.04
C PHE A 206 14.04 25.29 -17.34
N PHE A 207 13.05 25.14 -18.24
CA PHE A 207 12.93 25.90 -19.46
C PHE A 207 12.22 27.26 -19.32
N GLY A 208 11.79 27.67 -18.11
CA GLY A 208 11.12 28.95 -17.86
C GLY A 208 9.67 29.02 -18.33
N GLN A 209 9.05 27.86 -18.61
CA GLN A 209 7.63 27.74 -18.99
C GLN A 209 6.70 27.76 -17.76
N ALA A 210 7.22 27.49 -16.59
CA ALA A 210 6.57 27.64 -15.29
C ALA A 210 7.55 28.32 -14.32
N ASP A 211 7.02 28.89 -13.23
CA ASP A 211 7.84 29.66 -12.30
C ASP A 211 8.33 28.79 -11.14
N ALA A 212 7.51 27.81 -10.72
CA ALA A 212 7.87 26.87 -9.67
C ALA A 212 7.25 25.48 -9.92
N CYS A 213 7.78 24.47 -9.23
CA CYS A 213 7.16 23.16 -9.16
C CYS A 213 7.27 22.52 -7.78
N LEU A 214 6.25 21.72 -7.45
CA LEU A 214 6.17 20.88 -6.27
C LEU A 214 6.33 19.42 -6.68
N THR A 215 7.37 18.76 -6.19
CA THR A 215 7.73 17.38 -6.57
C THR A 215 8.35 16.63 -5.38
N THR A 216 8.56 15.31 -5.52
CA THR A 216 9.36 14.54 -4.55
C THR A 216 10.85 14.81 -4.75
N LYS A 217 11.62 14.78 -3.65
CA LYS A 217 13.09 14.86 -3.71
C LYS A 217 13.68 13.74 -4.57
N ARG A 218 13.22 12.49 -4.40
CA ARG A 218 13.66 11.34 -5.21
C ARG A 218 13.46 11.60 -6.71
N GLY A 219 12.28 12.10 -7.09
CA GLY A 219 11.99 12.45 -8.48
C GLY A 219 12.92 13.54 -9.02
N PHE A 220 13.18 14.57 -8.23
CA PHE A 220 14.12 15.63 -8.59
C PHE A 220 15.56 15.10 -8.71
N ASP A 221 16.03 14.30 -7.75
CA ASP A 221 17.38 13.70 -7.78
C ASP A 221 17.57 12.85 -9.06
N THR A 222 16.57 12.03 -9.42
CA THR A 222 16.59 11.26 -10.69
C THR A 222 16.68 12.17 -11.92
N MET A 223 15.96 13.30 -11.95
CA MET A 223 16.09 14.27 -13.04
C MET A 223 17.47 14.90 -13.11
N CYS A 224 18.11 15.14 -11.94
CA CYS A 224 19.48 15.66 -11.86
C CYS A 224 20.53 14.64 -12.33
N GLU A 225 20.32 13.33 -12.03
CA GLU A 225 21.17 12.25 -12.55
C GLU A 225 21.10 12.15 -14.09
N LEU A 226 19.90 12.25 -14.64
CA LEU A 226 19.67 12.21 -16.10
C LEU A 226 20.18 13.48 -16.80
N ASN A 227 20.10 14.63 -16.15
CA ASN A 227 20.56 15.92 -16.67
C ASN A 227 21.15 16.77 -15.54
N PRO A 228 22.50 16.75 -15.33
CA PRO A 228 23.17 17.52 -14.29
C PRO A 228 22.96 19.04 -14.34
N GLN A 229 22.53 19.58 -15.48
CA GLN A 229 22.22 21.01 -15.59
C GLN A 229 20.97 21.38 -14.79
N VAL A 230 20.02 20.45 -14.63
CA VAL A 230 18.83 20.64 -13.77
C VAL A 230 19.23 20.97 -12.33
N ALA A 231 20.22 20.25 -11.78
CA ALA A 231 20.75 20.49 -10.43
C ALA A 231 21.42 21.87 -10.28
N LYS A 232 22.05 22.36 -11.36
CA LYS A 232 22.71 23.67 -11.35
C LYS A 232 21.72 24.83 -11.45
N ASP A 233 20.66 24.65 -12.24
CA ASP A 233 19.74 25.72 -12.58
C ASP A 233 18.53 25.83 -11.65
N LEU A 234 18.15 24.75 -10.97
CA LEU A 234 17.03 24.77 -10.04
C LEU A 234 17.50 24.80 -8.59
N ILE A 235 16.71 25.47 -7.74
CA ILE A 235 16.93 25.56 -6.29
C ILE A 235 15.65 25.19 -5.54
N ALA A 236 15.81 24.62 -4.36
CA ALA A 236 14.72 24.40 -3.45
C ALA A 236 14.40 25.68 -2.67
N ILE A 237 13.21 26.23 -2.86
CA ILE A 237 12.68 27.35 -2.11
C ILE A 237 12.16 26.89 -0.75
N ALA A 238 11.58 25.69 -0.68
CA ALA A 238 11.18 25.03 0.54
C ALA A 238 11.31 23.51 0.41
N SER A 239 11.55 22.86 1.54
CA SER A 239 11.66 21.39 1.66
C SER A 239 10.80 20.91 2.82
N SER A 240 10.06 19.84 2.62
CA SER A 240 9.32 19.20 3.70
C SER A 240 10.25 18.42 4.63
N PRO A 241 9.80 18.07 5.85
CA PRO A 241 10.44 16.97 6.58
C PRO A 241 10.42 15.69 5.76
N ALA A 242 11.33 14.76 6.07
CA ALA A 242 11.32 13.42 5.54
C ALA A 242 10.23 12.60 6.24
N MET A 243 9.41 11.86 5.47
CA MET A 243 8.17 11.24 5.95
C MET A 243 8.00 9.83 5.38
N VAL A 244 7.51 8.91 6.19
CA VAL A 244 6.95 7.64 5.70
C VAL A 244 5.48 7.90 5.34
N VAL A 245 5.12 7.71 4.08
CA VAL A 245 3.78 8.06 3.58
C VAL A 245 2.97 6.87 3.06
N ILE A 246 3.64 5.75 2.71
CA ILE A 246 3.02 4.51 2.24
C ILE A 246 3.60 3.35 3.04
N PHE A 247 2.74 2.46 3.53
CA PHE A 247 3.15 1.33 4.36
C PHE A 247 2.06 0.26 4.45
N TYR A 248 2.46 -0.90 4.98
CA TYR A 248 1.54 -1.95 5.44
C TYR A 248 1.42 -1.89 6.96
N VAL A 249 0.24 -2.21 7.47
CA VAL A 249 -0.05 -2.24 8.89
C VAL A 249 -1.10 -3.32 9.20
N PHE A 250 -1.04 -3.90 10.39
CA PHE A 250 -1.98 -4.91 10.83
C PHE A 250 -3.14 -4.30 11.62
N HIS A 251 -4.28 -4.98 11.60
CA HIS A 251 -5.39 -4.68 12.50
C HIS A 251 -5.03 -5.06 13.94
N LYS A 252 -5.38 -4.24 14.93
CA LYS A 252 -5.02 -4.45 16.34
C LYS A 252 -5.49 -5.77 16.93
N ASN A 253 -6.57 -6.36 16.40
CA ASN A 253 -7.09 -7.65 16.82
C ASN A 253 -6.48 -8.84 16.08
N TYR A 254 -5.58 -8.60 15.12
CA TYR A 254 -4.92 -9.66 14.39
C TYR A 254 -3.64 -10.10 15.13
N HIS A 255 -3.72 -11.26 15.76
CA HIS A 255 -2.63 -11.87 16.53
C HIS A 255 -2.29 -13.23 15.94
N GLY A 256 -1.01 -13.60 15.88
CA GLY A 256 -0.60 -14.94 15.50
C GLY A 256 0.68 -15.02 14.67
N VAL A 257 1.16 -16.26 14.52
CA VAL A 257 2.41 -16.60 13.83
C VAL A 257 2.51 -16.13 12.37
N ASN A 258 1.40 -15.83 11.75
CA ASN A 258 1.37 -15.37 10.37
C ASN A 258 1.86 -13.93 10.22
N ARG A 259 1.82 -13.14 11.28
CA ARG A 259 2.28 -11.74 11.30
C ARG A 259 3.78 -11.65 11.01
N GLU A 260 4.60 -12.41 11.74
CA GLU A 260 6.04 -12.47 11.53
C GLU A 260 6.41 -13.03 10.14
N ARG A 261 5.66 -14.06 9.68
CA ARG A 261 5.86 -14.62 8.35
C ARG A 261 5.56 -13.60 7.26
N PHE A 262 4.49 -12.83 7.43
CA PHE A 262 4.09 -11.77 6.50
C PHE A 262 5.18 -10.69 6.43
N ALA A 263 5.66 -10.19 7.57
CA ALA A 263 6.77 -9.23 7.65
C ALA A 263 8.05 -9.76 6.99
N LYS A 264 8.39 -11.04 7.19
CA LYS A 264 9.57 -11.67 6.60
C LYS A 264 9.53 -11.72 5.07
N VAL A 265 8.36 -11.96 4.46
CA VAL A 265 8.25 -12.00 2.99
C VAL A 265 8.39 -10.61 2.38
N TYR A 266 7.87 -9.59 3.04
CA TYR A 266 8.03 -8.23 2.55
C TYR A 266 9.50 -7.77 2.61
N SER A 267 10.28 -8.15 3.62
CA SER A 267 11.72 -7.89 3.68
C SER A 267 12.53 -8.64 2.62
N GLY A 268 12.00 -9.72 2.05
CA GLY A 268 12.61 -10.49 0.98
C GLY A 268 11.94 -10.31 -0.39
N VAL A 269 11.12 -9.30 -0.59
CA VAL A 269 10.31 -9.14 -1.81
C VAL A 269 11.13 -9.18 -3.09
N ARG A 270 12.32 -8.59 -3.12
CA ARG A 270 13.20 -8.55 -4.31
C ARG A 270 13.95 -9.85 -4.58
N SER A 271 13.89 -10.84 -3.71
CA SER A 271 14.53 -12.15 -3.93
C SER A 271 13.90 -12.94 -5.09
N SER A 272 12.60 -12.72 -5.37
CA SER A 272 11.89 -13.35 -6.47
C SER A 272 11.77 -12.46 -7.72
N ALA A 273 11.61 -13.06 -8.91
CA ALA A 273 11.36 -12.30 -10.15
C ALA A 273 10.07 -11.48 -10.07
N ALA A 274 8.98 -12.08 -9.56
CA ALA A 274 7.71 -11.40 -9.38
C ALA A 274 7.81 -10.22 -8.40
N GLY A 275 8.55 -10.39 -7.30
CA GLY A 275 8.80 -9.32 -6.34
C GLY A 275 9.64 -8.18 -6.90
N ARG A 276 10.66 -8.49 -7.72
CA ARG A 276 11.43 -7.44 -8.43
C ARG A 276 10.58 -6.67 -9.42
N GLN A 277 9.69 -7.34 -10.15
CA GLN A 277 8.74 -6.68 -11.05
C GLN A 277 7.79 -5.76 -10.28
N LEU A 278 7.30 -6.22 -9.13
CA LEU A 278 6.46 -5.42 -8.24
C LEU A 278 7.22 -4.18 -7.72
N ALA A 279 8.45 -4.38 -7.23
CA ALA A 279 9.30 -3.30 -6.74
C ALA A 279 9.57 -2.23 -7.81
N THR A 280 9.75 -2.65 -9.06
CA THR A 280 9.91 -1.74 -10.19
C THR A 280 8.60 -0.99 -10.50
N LEU A 281 7.46 -1.69 -10.51
CA LEU A 281 6.16 -1.10 -10.82
C LEU A 281 5.73 -0.06 -9.78
N PHE A 282 5.94 -0.38 -8.49
CA PHE A 282 5.56 0.50 -7.37
C PHE A 282 6.70 1.39 -6.88
N GLN A 283 7.84 1.37 -7.54
CA GLN A 283 9.00 2.22 -7.27
C GLN A 283 9.47 2.18 -5.81
N PHE A 284 9.62 0.98 -5.24
CA PHE A 284 10.22 0.79 -3.93
C PHE A 284 11.46 -0.13 -4.01
N ASP A 285 12.39 0.01 -3.07
CA ASP A 285 13.60 -0.81 -3.02
C ASP A 285 13.41 -2.03 -2.11
N GLU A 286 13.52 -1.86 -0.83
CA GLU A 286 13.34 -2.91 0.17
C GLU A 286 12.33 -2.49 1.22
N LEU A 287 11.58 -3.45 1.74
CA LEU A 287 10.63 -3.21 2.82
C LEU A 287 11.19 -3.78 4.12
N THR A 288 10.98 -3.08 5.22
CA THR A 288 11.40 -3.49 6.55
C THR A 288 10.34 -3.19 7.58
N VAL A 289 10.39 -3.92 8.69
CA VAL A 289 9.52 -3.64 9.86
C VAL A 289 10.09 -2.44 10.59
N ARG A 290 9.23 -1.50 10.92
CA ARG A 290 9.53 -0.27 11.66
C ARG A 290 8.51 -0.09 12.77
N ASP A 291 8.89 0.62 13.80
CA ASP A 291 8.01 1.10 14.85
C ASP A 291 7.13 2.26 14.34
N GLY A 292 5.94 2.43 14.89
CA GLY A 292 4.99 3.47 14.50
C GLY A 292 5.48 4.90 14.66
N SER A 293 6.54 5.14 15.44
CA SER A 293 7.20 6.44 15.52
C SER A 293 7.70 6.94 14.15
N CYS A 294 7.94 6.01 13.19
CA CYS A 294 8.31 6.37 11.83
C CYS A 294 7.24 7.21 11.10
N LEU A 295 5.98 7.18 11.55
CA LEU A 295 4.87 7.95 11.01
C LEU A 295 4.77 9.36 11.61
N ALA A 296 5.49 9.66 12.70
CA ALA A 296 5.31 10.89 13.48
C ALA A 296 5.46 12.16 12.63
N SER A 297 6.43 12.20 11.73
CA SER A 297 6.68 13.34 10.84
C SER A 297 5.49 13.62 9.90
N ALA A 298 4.95 12.59 9.25
CA ALA A 298 3.82 12.72 8.34
C ALA A 298 2.53 13.10 9.10
N LEU A 299 2.29 12.46 10.25
CA LEU A 299 1.12 12.76 11.10
C LEU A 299 1.18 14.20 11.62
N SER A 300 2.36 14.69 12.02
CA SER A 300 2.55 16.08 12.45
C SER A 300 2.18 17.09 11.36
N VAL A 301 2.54 16.83 10.10
CA VAL A 301 2.16 17.68 8.97
C VAL A 301 0.65 17.66 8.75
N LEU A 302 0.01 16.50 8.83
CA LEU A 302 -1.44 16.38 8.70
C LEU A 302 -2.18 17.11 9.83
N ASP A 303 -1.68 17.03 11.08
CA ASP A 303 -2.23 17.73 12.23
C ASP A 303 -2.08 19.24 12.11
N ALA A 304 -0.93 19.72 11.61
CA ALA A 304 -0.73 21.15 11.35
C ALA A 304 -1.70 21.65 10.29
N ALA A 305 -1.86 20.94 9.18
CA ALA A 305 -2.79 21.31 8.12
C ALA A 305 -4.25 21.32 8.59
N GLU A 306 -4.64 20.42 9.51
CA GLU A 306 -5.98 20.44 10.09
C GLU A 306 -6.22 21.65 10.98
N ARG A 307 -5.23 22.04 11.78
CA ARG A 307 -5.29 23.30 12.56
C ARG A 307 -5.44 24.54 11.65
N VAL A 308 -4.74 24.55 10.51
CA VAL A 308 -4.87 25.62 9.49
C VAL A 308 -6.30 25.67 8.96
N ARG A 309 -6.84 24.52 8.51
CA ARG A 309 -8.22 24.44 8.00
C ARG A 309 -9.27 24.89 9.02
N SER A 310 -9.11 24.49 10.27
CA SER A 310 -10.03 24.87 11.36
C SER A 310 -10.04 26.37 11.62
N ARG A 311 -8.87 27.04 11.56
CA ARG A 311 -8.76 28.50 11.69
C ARG A 311 -9.45 29.25 10.57
N HIS A 312 -9.22 28.84 9.33
CA HIS A 312 -9.83 29.49 8.17
C HIS A 312 -11.33 29.20 8.01
N GLY A 313 -11.80 27.98 8.38
CA GLY A 313 -13.22 27.63 8.39
C GLY A 313 -14.04 28.35 9.44
N ALA A 314 -13.45 28.69 10.59
CA ALA A 314 -14.12 29.47 11.63
C ALA A 314 -14.27 30.97 11.26
N GLY A 315 -13.35 31.50 10.45
CA GLY A 315 -13.41 32.88 9.95
C GLY A 315 -14.51 33.10 8.91
N SER A 316 -14.82 32.10 8.08
CA SER A 316 -15.84 32.21 7.02
C SER A 316 -17.30 32.15 7.51
N ARG A 317 -17.55 31.79 8.79
CA ARG A 317 -18.90 31.74 9.40
C ARG A 317 -19.30 33.02 10.13
N LYS A 318 -18.44 34.02 10.19
CA LYS A 318 -18.66 35.30 10.91
C LYS A 318 -18.77 36.51 9.98
N GLY A 319 -18.84 36.30 8.65
CA GLY A 319 -19.01 37.35 7.65
C GLY A 319 -20.42 37.40 7.03
#